data_67517b3bf417bbc87ba1189ace0dd45d
#
_entry.id   67517b3bf417bbc87ba1189ace0dd45d
#
_cell.length_a   1.000
_cell.length_b   1.000
_cell.length_c   1.000
_cell.angle_alpha   90.00
_cell.angle_beta   90.00
_cell.angle_gamma   90.00
#
_symmetry.space_group_name_H-M   'P 1'
#
loop_
_entity.id
_entity.type
_entity.pdbx_description
1 polymer ?
#
loop_
_entity_poly.entity_id
_entity_poly.type
_entity_poly.pdbx_seq_one_letter_code
_entity_poly.pdbx_strand_id
1 'polypeptide(L)'
;PGLLAFATARGLPCVLGTTGYTEEDMKRIQKAADDIPIFWSPNMSRGVYVLTQLAARAAQMLDGFDVEIIEKHHKQKVDSPSGTALSLLNAVRKPDSSPVFGREGKSAKRAAGEIGVHAVRGGTVAGEHEVGFYGDNEVIILSHQAQNRGVFVAGALSAAGWLTGRQPGLYGMADLMG
;
A
#
# COMPACT_ATOMS: atom_id res chain seq x y z
N PRO A 1 2.01 22.27 -2.85
CA PRO A 1 0.91 23.29 -2.83
C PRO A 1 0.70 23.96 -4.19
N GLY A 2 1.78 24.39 -4.86
CA GLY A 2 1.66 25.19 -6.11
C GLY A 2 1.01 24.43 -7.27
N LEU A 3 1.35 23.16 -7.49
CA LEU A 3 0.79 22.36 -8.59
C LEU A 3 -0.71 22.13 -8.41
N LEU A 4 -1.14 21.79 -7.20
CA LEU A 4 -2.57 21.56 -6.90
C LEU A 4 -3.38 22.83 -7.12
N ALA A 5 -2.92 23.99 -6.58
CA ALA A 5 -3.58 25.28 -6.78
C ALA A 5 -3.66 25.68 -8.27
N PHE A 6 -2.59 25.42 -9.03
CA PHE A 6 -2.56 25.65 -10.47
C PHE A 6 -3.60 24.80 -11.21
N ALA A 7 -3.70 23.50 -10.87
CA ALA A 7 -4.64 22.59 -11.49
C ALA A 7 -6.09 22.98 -11.18
N THR A 8 -6.39 23.29 -9.91
CA THR A 8 -7.72 23.74 -9.47
C THR A 8 -8.14 25.01 -10.19
N ALA A 9 -7.25 26.03 -10.27
CA ALA A 9 -7.56 27.29 -10.95
C ALA A 9 -7.85 27.14 -12.46
N ARG A 10 -7.48 26.00 -13.06
CA ARG A 10 -7.67 25.72 -14.49
C ARG A 10 -8.63 24.58 -14.78
N GLY A 11 -9.27 23.99 -13.76
CA GLY A 11 -10.17 22.87 -13.91
C GLY A 11 -9.48 21.61 -14.44
N LEU A 12 -8.18 21.41 -14.15
CA LEU A 12 -7.41 20.29 -14.67
C LEU A 12 -7.44 19.08 -13.73
N PRO A 13 -7.71 17.86 -14.24
CA PRO A 13 -7.58 16.64 -13.44
C PRO A 13 -6.17 16.45 -12.90
N CYS A 14 -6.03 15.88 -11.71
CA CYS A 14 -4.74 15.62 -11.06
C CYS A 14 -4.56 14.17 -10.66
N VAL A 15 -3.38 13.58 -10.95
CA VAL A 15 -2.95 12.30 -10.38
C VAL A 15 -1.81 12.56 -9.38
N LEU A 16 -2.03 12.17 -8.15
CA LEU A 16 -1.12 12.37 -7.03
C LEU A 16 -0.55 11.01 -6.57
N GLY A 17 0.72 10.76 -6.84
CA GLY A 17 1.45 9.53 -6.44
C GLY A 17 2.45 9.76 -5.32
N THR A 18 2.44 10.94 -4.69
CA THR A 18 3.35 11.28 -3.59
C THR A 18 2.86 10.67 -2.28
N THR A 19 3.81 10.25 -1.46
CA THR A 19 3.57 9.75 -0.09
C THR A 19 3.99 10.79 0.94
N GLY A 20 3.62 10.58 2.21
CA GLY A 20 4.05 11.44 3.31
C GLY A 20 3.30 12.77 3.40
N TYR A 21 2.09 12.86 2.86
CA TYR A 21 1.22 14.01 3.08
C TYR A 21 0.83 14.13 4.55
N THR A 22 0.85 15.36 5.06
CA THR A 22 0.32 15.70 6.37
C THR A 22 -1.22 15.69 6.35
N GLU A 23 -1.85 15.70 7.53
CA GLU A 23 -3.31 15.85 7.62
C GLU A 23 -3.80 17.15 6.96
N GLU A 24 -3.00 18.22 7.06
CA GLU A 24 -3.34 19.49 6.42
C GLU A 24 -3.25 19.40 4.89
N ASP A 25 -2.25 18.69 4.36
CA ASP A 25 -2.15 18.45 2.92
C ASP A 25 -3.34 17.62 2.42
N MET A 26 -3.73 16.59 3.16
CA MET A 26 -4.91 15.78 2.82
C MET A 26 -6.21 16.60 2.84
N LYS A 27 -6.39 17.51 3.80
CA LYS A 27 -7.53 18.45 3.81
C LYS A 27 -7.53 19.37 2.59
N ARG A 28 -6.35 19.84 2.16
CA ARG A 28 -6.22 20.66 0.94
C ARG A 28 -6.55 19.87 -0.33
N ILE A 29 -6.10 18.59 -0.41
CA ILE A 29 -6.43 17.68 -1.51
C ILE A 29 -7.93 17.43 -1.55
N GLN A 30 -8.54 17.12 -0.39
CA GLN A 30 -9.98 16.90 -0.26
C GLN A 30 -10.78 18.11 -0.75
N LYS A 31 -10.41 19.32 -0.29
CA LYS A 31 -11.07 20.57 -0.71
C LYS A 31 -10.92 20.82 -2.20
N ALA A 32 -9.76 20.57 -2.79
CA ALA A 32 -9.55 20.74 -4.23
C ALA A 32 -10.37 19.72 -5.05
N ALA A 33 -10.68 18.55 -4.48
CA ALA A 33 -11.52 17.55 -5.10
C ALA A 33 -13.00 17.96 -5.23
N ASP A 34 -13.44 19.00 -4.53
CA ASP A 34 -14.76 19.59 -4.72
C ASP A 34 -14.86 20.30 -6.09
N ASP A 35 -13.74 20.77 -6.63
CA ASP A 35 -13.67 21.57 -7.84
C ASP A 35 -13.15 20.79 -9.06
N ILE A 36 -12.24 19.81 -8.85
CA ILE A 36 -11.59 19.03 -9.92
C ILE A 36 -11.52 17.53 -9.58
N PRO A 37 -11.47 16.65 -10.59
CA PRO A 37 -11.21 15.23 -10.34
C PRO A 37 -9.75 15.02 -9.93
N ILE A 38 -9.54 14.39 -8.79
CA ILE A 38 -8.22 14.06 -8.23
C ILE A 38 -8.14 12.55 -8.01
N PHE A 39 -7.10 11.93 -8.54
CA PHE A 39 -6.75 10.54 -8.21
C PHE A 39 -5.55 10.54 -7.27
N TRP A 40 -5.71 9.96 -6.10
CA TRP A 40 -4.61 9.79 -5.15
C TRP A 40 -4.44 8.33 -4.74
N SER A 41 -3.19 7.89 -4.75
CA SER A 41 -2.81 6.61 -4.15
C SER A 41 -1.35 6.66 -3.67
N PRO A 42 -1.04 6.12 -2.50
CA PRO A 42 0.33 6.01 -2.00
C PRO A 42 1.14 4.96 -2.78
N ASN A 43 0.47 4.08 -3.52
CA ASN A 43 1.10 3.12 -4.42
C ASN A 43 0.23 2.94 -5.68
N MET A 44 0.82 3.21 -6.84
CA MET A 44 0.12 3.14 -8.13
C MET A 44 0.12 1.75 -8.76
N SER A 45 0.72 0.74 -8.13
CA SER A 45 0.72 -0.64 -8.65
C SER A 45 -0.65 -1.30 -8.48
N ARG A 46 -1.27 -1.68 -9.58
CA ARG A 46 -2.52 -2.48 -9.58
C ARG A 46 -2.30 -3.84 -8.90
N GLY A 47 -1.12 -4.45 -9.09
CA GLY A 47 -0.78 -5.72 -8.45
C GLY A 47 -0.67 -5.60 -6.93
N VAL A 48 -0.11 -4.50 -6.42
CA VAL A 48 -0.09 -4.22 -4.97
C VAL A 48 -1.50 -4.01 -4.42
N TYR A 49 -2.36 -3.31 -5.15
CA TYR A 49 -3.76 -3.14 -4.76
C TYR A 49 -4.47 -4.51 -4.65
N VAL A 50 -4.35 -5.36 -5.68
CA VAL A 50 -4.94 -6.72 -5.68
C VAL A 50 -4.38 -7.56 -4.53
N LEU A 51 -3.05 -7.55 -4.31
CA LEU A 51 -2.44 -8.22 -3.16
C LEU A 51 -3.07 -7.78 -1.84
N THR A 52 -3.26 -6.47 -1.66
CA THR A 52 -3.85 -5.91 -0.43
C THR A 52 -5.28 -6.39 -0.22
N GLN A 53 -6.11 -6.40 -1.29
CA GLN A 53 -7.49 -6.87 -1.21
C GLN A 53 -7.56 -8.38 -0.90
N LEU A 54 -6.73 -9.19 -1.57
CA LEU A 54 -6.66 -10.63 -1.33
C LEU A 54 -6.18 -10.94 0.09
N ALA A 55 -5.16 -10.24 0.58
CA ALA A 55 -4.65 -10.41 1.94
C ALA A 55 -5.71 -10.04 3.00
N ALA A 56 -6.43 -8.93 2.82
CA ALA A 56 -7.53 -8.55 3.69
C ALA A 56 -8.63 -9.61 3.72
N ARG A 57 -8.98 -10.16 2.55
CA ARG A 57 -9.99 -11.21 2.46
C ARG A 57 -9.52 -12.53 3.08
N ALA A 58 -8.26 -12.91 2.84
CA ALA A 58 -7.66 -14.09 3.46
C ALA A 58 -7.65 -14.00 4.99
N ALA A 59 -7.24 -12.85 5.54
CA ALA A 59 -7.24 -12.61 6.99
C ALA A 59 -8.62 -12.74 7.65
N GLN A 60 -9.70 -12.44 6.91
CA GLN A 60 -11.07 -12.63 7.38
C GLN A 60 -11.51 -14.11 7.37
N MET A 61 -10.98 -14.90 6.44
CA MET A 61 -11.39 -16.31 6.24
C MET A 61 -10.53 -17.28 7.05
N LEU A 62 -9.26 -16.92 7.32
CA LEU A 62 -8.27 -17.76 7.99
C LEU A 62 -8.14 -17.37 9.47
N ASP A 63 -9.23 -17.60 10.23
CA ASP A 63 -9.18 -17.34 11.67
C ASP A 63 -8.24 -18.32 12.37
N GLY A 64 -7.45 -17.82 13.32
CA GLY A 64 -6.46 -18.63 14.04
C GLY A 64 -5.13 -18.85 13.32
N PHE A 65 -5.00 -18.43 12.04
CA PHE A 65 -3.70 -18.47 11.36
C PHE A 65 -2.79 -17.34 11.84
N ASP A 66 -1.51 -17.67 11.98
CA ASP A 66 -0.46 -16.68 12.23
C ASP A 66 -0.16 -15.89 10.97
N VAL A 67 0.07 -14.58 11.09
CA VAL A 67 0.33 -13.71 9.95
C VAL A 67 1.75 -13.16 10.01
N GLU A 68 2.48 -13.29 8.91
CA GLU A 68 3.81 -12.70 8.73
C GLU A 68 3.87 -11.92 7.42
N ILE A 69 4.45 -10.73 7.46
CA ILE A 69 4.67 -9.87 6.30
C ILE A 69 6.16 -9.74 6.07
N ILE A 70 6.61 -10.02 4.85
CA ILE A 70 8.01 -9.88 4.46
C ILE A 70 8.09 -8.93 3.28
N GLU A 71 8.94 -7.89 3.38
CA GLU A 71 9.18 -6.99 2.29
C GLU A 71 10.67 -6.89 1.96
N LYS A 72 10.99 -6.75 0.67
CA LYS A 72 12.36 -6.64 0.18
C LYS A 72 12.49 -5.44 -0.74
N HIS A 73 13.50 -4.61 -0.51
CA HIS A 73 13.83 -3.47 -1.36
C HIS A 73 15.34 -3.30 -1.52
N HIS A 74 15.72 -2.43 -2.46
CA HIS A 74 17.10 -2.07 -2.71
C HIS A 74 17.78 -1.49 -1.45
N LYS A 75 19.12 -1.60 -1.41
CA LYS A 75 19.95 -1.18 -0.27
C LYS A 75 19.87 0.30 0.11
N GLN A 76 19.35 1.15 -0.80
CA GLN A 76 19.25 2.61 -0.58
C GLN A 76 17.89 3.05 -0.04
N LYS A 77 16.93 2.12 0.16
CA LYS A 77 15.62 2.48 0.72
C LYS A 77 15.74 2.88 2.19
N VAL A 78 15.28 4.09 2.50
CA VAL A 78 15.45 4.71 3.82
C VAL A 78 14.39 4.25 4.82
N ASP A 79 13.13 4.23 4.39
CA ASP A 79 12.01 3.83 5.24
C ASP A 79 11.98 2.30 5.44
N SER A 80 11.75 1.88 6.68
CA SER A 80 11.62 0.47 7.08
C SER A 80 10.65 0.37 8.28
N PRO A 81 9.56 -0.41 8.16
CA PRO A 81 9.10 -1.09 6.95
C PRO A 81 8.65 -0.10 5.86
N SER A 82 8.48 -0.61 4.62
CA SER A 82 7.97 0.18 3.50
C SER A 82 6.52 0.61 3.73
N GLY A 83 6.09 1.72 3.09
CA GLY A 83 4.69 2.15 3.13
C GLY A 83 3.72 1.08 2.64
N THR A 84 4.10 0.26 1.66
CA THR A 84 3.30 -0.88 1.19
C THR A 84 3.17 -1.97 2.25
N ALA A 85 4.25 -2.30 2.97
CA ALA A 85 4.18 -3.26 4.06
C ALA A 85 3.27 -2.78 5.20
N LEU A 86 3.30 -1.49 5.51
CA LEU A 86 2.37 -0.89 6.49
C LEU A 86 0.92 -0.90 5.99
N SER A 87 0.68 -0.71 4.69
CA SER A 87 -0.66 -0.85 4.10
C SER A 87 -1.17 -2.28 4.18
N LEU A 88 -0.32 -3.28 3.92
CA LEU A 88 -0.65 -4.69 4.08
C LEU A 88 -0.93 -5.04 5.54
N LEU A 89 -0.10 -4.57 6.47
CA LEU A 89 -0.33 -4.73 7.92
C LEU A 89 -1.71 -4.20 8.31
N ASN A 90 -2.05 -2.98 7.88
CA ASN A 90 -3.35 -2.39 8.19
C ASN A 90 -4.51 -3.17 7.56
N ALA A 91 -4.30 -3.77 6.39
CA ALA A 91 -5.33 -4.55 5.70
C ALA A 91 -5.65 -5.90 6.37
N VAL A 92 -4.64 -6.55 6.99
CA VAL A 92 -4.80 -7.87 7.64
C VAL A 92 -5.04 -7.79 9.15
N ARG A 93 -4.83 -6.64 9.74
CA ARG A 93 -4.87 -6.41 11.18
C ARG A 93 -6.30 -6.52 11.73
N LYS A 94 -6.44 -7.22 12.86
CA LYS A 94 -7.65 -7.26 13.69
C LYS A 94 -7.52 -6.28 14.88
N PRO A 95 -8.60 -5.94 15.61
CA PRO A 95 -8.53 -4.99 16.73
C PRO A 95 -7.54 -5.37 17.83
N ASP A 96 -7.36 -6.65 18.08
CA ASP A 96 -6.48 -7.23 19.09
C ASP A 96 -5.08 -7.59 18.54
N SER A 97 -4.80 -7.28 17.28
CA SER A 97 -3.50 -7.59 16.67
C SER A 97 -2.39 -6.67 17.16
N SER A 98 -1.23 -7.27 17.42
CA SER A 98 -0.01 -6.57 17.83
C SER A 98 1.08 -6.70 16.76
N PRO A 99 1.52 -5.63 16.10
CA PRO A 99 2.59 -5.69 15.12
C PRO A 99 3.95 -5.86 15.82
N VAL A 100 4.79 -6.76 15.29
CA VAL A 100 6.17 -6.99 15.74
C VAL A 100 7.11 -6.77 14.56
N PHE A 101 8.01 -5.81 14.70
CA PHE A 101 8.95 -5.41 13.64
C PHE A 101 10.30 -6.13 13.84
N GLY A 102 10.46 -7.25 13.10
CA GLY A 102 11.60 -8.14 13.26
C GLY A 102 11.50 -9.04 14.51
N ARG A 103 12.34 -10.08 14.54
CA ARG A 103 12.50 -10.97 15.69
C ARG A 103 13.97 -11.15 15.98
N GLU A 104 14.36 -11.01 17.25
CA GLU A 104 15.73 -11.22 17.68
C GLU A 104 15.81 -11.87 19.07
N GLY A 105 16.98 -12.43 19.37
CA GLY A 105 17.29 -12.97 20.71
C GLY A 105 16.73 -14.35 20.98
N LYS A 106 16.85 -14.78 22.24
CA LYS A 106 16.52 -16.14 22.69
C LYS A 106 15.08 -16.31 23.19
N SER A 107 14.34 -15.22 23.32
CA SER A 107 12.98 -15.20 23.89
C SER A 107 11.97 -14.60 22.92
N ALA A 108 12.18 -14.81 21.61
CA ALA A 108 11.36 -14.27 20.55
C ALA A 108 10.21 -15.22 20.13
N LYS A 109 9.64 -15.98 21.11
CA LYS A 109 8.48 -16.83 20.85
C LYS A 109 7.28 -15.96 20.47
N ARG A 110 6.57 -16.39 19.42
CA ARG A 110 5.37 -15.71 18.94
C ARG A 110 4.28 -15.66 20.01
N ALA A 111 3.66 -14.50 20.17
CA ALA A 111 2.46 -14.32 21.00
C ALA A 111 1.18 -14.46 20.16
N ALA A 112 0.06 -14.74 20.83
CA ALA A 112 -1.25 -14.78 20.16
C ALA A 112 -1.61 -13.38 19.63
N GLY A 113 -2.22 -13.32 18.43
CA GLY A 113 -2.61 -12.06 17.78
C GLY A 113 -1.45 -11.23 17.21
N GLU A 114 -0.24 -11.74 17.27
CA GLU A 114 0.93 -11.06 16.73
C GLU A 114 0.93 -11.09 15.21
N ILE A 115 1.34 -9.98 14.56
CA ILE A 115 1.62 -9.90 13.12
C ILE A 115 3.08 -9.50 12.97
N GLY A 116 3.92 -10.43 12.47
CA GLY A 116 5.32 -10.13 12.20
C GLY A 116 5.48 -9.29 10.93
N VAL A 117 6.39 -8.32 10.96
CA VAL A 117 6.75 -7.50 9.80
C VAL A 117 8.26 -7.43 9.66
N HIS A 118 8.77 -7.94 8.53
CA HIS A 118 10.19 -8.11 8.29
C HIS A 118 10.63 -7.34 7.05
N ALA A 119 11.68 -6.55 7.18
CA ALA A 119 12.22 -5.73 6.09
C ALA A 119 13.60 -6.22 5.68
N VAL A 120 13.76 -6.57 4.41
CA VAL A 120 15.04 -6.97 3.81
C VAL A 120 15.54 -5.83 2.91
N ARG A 121 16.83 -5.51 3.01
CA ARG A 121 17.51 -4.50 2.18
C ARG A 121 18.69 -5.11 1.49
N GLY A 122 18.70 -5.09 0.12
CA GLY A 122 19.79 -5.66 -0.64
C GLY A 122 19.72 -5.33 -2.14
N GLY A 123 20.86 -5.26 -2.78
CA GLY A 123 20.98 -5.09 -4.23
C GLY A 123 20.14 -3.92 -4.78
N THR A 124 19.45 -4.21 -5.88
CA THR A 124 18.64 -3.26 -6.65
C THR A 124 17.15 -3.65 -6.71
N VAL A 125 16.67 -4.47 -5.77
CA VAL A 125 15.28 -4.96 -5.72
C VAL A 125 14.31 -3.78 -5.76
N ALA A 126 13.42 -3.76 -6.74
CA ALA A 126 12.49 -2.64 -6.94
C ALA A 126 11.38 -2.59 -5.87
N GLY A 127 10.99 -3.77 -5.39
CA GLY A 127 10.02 -3.96 -4.30
C GLY A 127 9.34 -5.32 -4.41
N GLU A 128 9.46 -6.13 -3.37
CA GLU A 128 8.76 -7.41 -3.21
C GLU A 128 7.99 -7.37 -1.89
N HIS A 129 6.79 -7.92 -1.88
CA HIS A 129 5.94 -7.98 -0.70
C HIS A 129 5.25 -9.34 -0.65
N GLU A 130 5.28 -9.93 0.52
CA GLU A 130 4.70 -11.23 0.81
C GLU A 130 3.86 -11.14 2.09
N VAL A 131 2.68 -11.75 2.07
CA VAL A 131 1.84 -11.97 3.25
C VAL A 131 1.62 -13.47 3.37
N GLY A 132 2.19 -14.07 4.40
CA GLY A 132 2.03 -15.47 4.73
C GLY A 132 1.02 -15.68 5.86
N PHE A 133 0.14 -16.66 5.68
CA PHE A 133 -0.82 -17.13 6.67
C PHE A 133 -0.45 -18.57 7.04
N TYR A 134 -0.09 -18.79 8.29
CA TYR A 134 0.50 -20.03 8.78
C TYR A 134 -0.48 -20.73 9.73
N GLY A 135 -1.06 -21.82 9.29
CA GLY A 135 -1.85 -22.76 10.10
C GLY A 135 -0.99 -23.91 10.64
N ASP A 136 -1.58 -24.80 11.43
CA ASP A 136 -0.85 -25.92 12.05
C ASP A 136 -0.22 -26.89 11.03
N ASN A 137 -0.88 -27.11 9.87
CA ASN A 137 -0.45 -28.09 8.87
C ASN A 137 -0.43 -27.54 7.44
N GLU A 138 -0.66 -26.25 7.26
CA GLU A 138 -0.70 -25.62 5.95
C GLU A 138 -0.24 -24.16 6.01
N VAL A 139 0.18 -23.63 4.87
CA VAL A 139 0.59 -22.24 4.71
C VAL A 139 0.00 -21.70 3.41
N ILE A 140 -0.56 -20.51 3.47
CA ILE A 140 -0.95 -19.74 2.29
C ILE A 140 -0.05 -18.52 2.17
N ILE A 141 0.57 -18.35 1.01
CA ILE A 141 1.43 -17.21 0.72
C ILE A 141 0.85 -16.40 -0.45
N LEU A 142 0.62 -15.13 -0.22
CA LEU A 142 0.26 -14.15 -1.24
C LEU A 142 1.47 -13.24 -1.48
N SER A 143 1.95 -13.13 -2.71
CA SER A 143 3.13 -12.34 -3.00
C SER A 143 2.98 -11.47 -4.25
N HIS A 144 3.69 -10.35 -4.26
CA HIS A 144 3.85 -9.45 -5.39
C HIS A 144 5.32 -9.06 -5.54
N GLN A 145 5.81 -9.10 -6.77
CA GLN A 145 7.18 -8.70 -7.13
C GLN A 145 7.14 -7.66 -8.24
N ALA A 146 7.64 -6.47 -7.96
CA ALA A 146 7.85 -5.46 -8.99
C ALA A 146 9.14 -5.78 -9.76
N GLN A 147 9.03 -6.11 -11.04
CA GLN A 147 10.20 -6.38 -11.90
C GLN A 147 11.09 -5.13 -12.07
N ASN A 148 10.46 -3.95 -12.12
CA ASN A 148 11.11 -2.66 -12.15
C ASN A 148 10.11 -1.56 -11.72
N ARG A 149 10.57 -0.32 -11.61
CA ARG A 149 9.73 0.82 -11.19
C ARG A 149 8.70 1.25 -12.24
N GLY A 150 8.78 0.75 -13.47
CA GLY A 150 7.80 1.03 -14.53
C GLY A 150 6.38 0.60 -14.17
N VAL A 151 6.21 -0.36 -13.26
CA VAL A 151 4.88 -0.77 -12.76
C VAL A 151 4.11 0.39 -12.12
N PHE A 152 4.78 1.29 -11.42
CA PHE A 152 4.16 2.47 -10.81
C PHE A 152 3.81 3.53 -11.84
N VAL A 153 4.69 3.70 -12.84
CA VAL A 153 4.45 4.63 -13.98
C VAL A 153 3.25 4.16 -14.79
N ALA A 154 3.17 2.89 -15.14
CA ALA A 154 2.04 2.31 -15.86
C ALA A 154 0.72 2.49 -15.10
N GLY A 155 0.74 2.31 -13.78
CA GLY A 155 -0.43 2.55 -12.93
C GLY A 155 -0.86 4.01 -12.91
N ALA A 156 0.09 4.94 -12.78
CA ALA A 156 -0.20 6.37 -12.80
C ALA A 156 -0.77 6.83 -14.15
N LEU A 157 -0.24 6.33 -15.26
CA LEU A 157 -0.78 6.60 -16.61
C LEU A 157 -2.18 6.01 -16.79
N SER A 158 -2.44 4.81 -16.28
CA SER A 158 -3.78 4.21 -16.28
C SER A 158 -4.76 5.06 -15.48
N ALA A 159 -4.36 5.55 -14.30
CA ALA A 159 -5.17 6.43 -13.47
C ALA A 159 -5.45 7.77 -14.19
N ALA A 160 -4.46 8.34 -14.87
CA ALA A 160 -4.64 9.57 -15.64
C ALA A 160 -5.64 9.41 -16.80
N GLY A 161 -5.54 8.32 -17.57
CA GLY A 161 -6.50 8.00 -18.63
C GLY A 161 -7.91 7.79 -18.08
N TRP A 162 -8.04 7.04 -16.97
CA TRP A 162 -9.32 6.75 -16.31
C TRP A 162 -9.98 8.01 -15.74
N LEU A 163 -9.17 8.96 -15.24
CA LEU A 163 -9.65 10.20 -14.63
C LEU A 163 -10.22 11.19 -15.65
N THR A 164 -9.90 11.02 -16.95
CA THR A 164 -10.38 11.89 -18.01
C THR A 164 -11.90 11.84 -18.10
N GLY A 165 -12.54 13.00 -18.02
CA GLY A 165 -14.01 13.15 -18.12
C GLY A 165 -14.76 12.77 -16.82
N ARG A 166 -14.07 12.46 -15.73
CA ARG A 166 -14.70 12.25 -14.43
C ARG A 166 -15.17 13.58 -13.83
N GLN A 167 -16.22 13.50 -13.03
CA GLN A 167 -16.70 14.65 -12.26
C GLN A 167 -15.70 14.99 -11.15
N PRO A 168 -15.72 16.22 -10.62
CA PRO A 168 -14.97 16.56 -9.41
C PRO A 168 -15.17 15.51 -8.32
N GLY A 169 -14.08 15.15 -7.64
CA GLY A 169 -14.08 14.12 -6.62
C GLY A 169 -12.69 13.59 -6.31
N LEU A 170 -12.54 12.95 -5.15
CA LEU A 170 -11.31 12.26 -4.76
C LEU A 170 -11.46 10.76 -5.04
N TYR A 171 -10.64 10.26 -5.93
CA TYR A 171 -10.64 8.89 -6.42
C TYR A 171 -9.35 8.17 -6.01
N GLY A 172 -9.38 6.84 -5.98
CA GLY A 172 -8.26 5.99 -5.64
C GLY A 172 -8.23 4.69 -6.42
N MET A 173 -7.36 3.76 -5.98
CA MET A 173 -7.23 2.47 -6.66
C MET A 173 -8.52 1.64 -6.62
N ALA A 174 -9.36 1.79 -5.60
CA ALA A 174 -10.65 1.11 -5.53
C ALA A 174 -11.58 1.51 -6.68
N ASP A 175 -11.62 2.80 -7.01
CA ASP A 175 -12.45 3.33 -8.09
C ASP A 175 -11.94 2.91 -9.47
N LEU A 176 -10.61 2.84 -9.63
CA LEU A 176 -9.96 2.41 -10.89
C LEU A 176 -10.13 0.92 -11.16
N MET A 177 -10.16 0.10 -10.12
CA MET A 177 -10.16 -1.36 -10.24
C MET A 177 -11.58 -1.96 -10.23
N GLY A 178 -12.60 -1.16 -9.92
CA GLY A 178 -14.00 -1.50 -10.02
C GLY A 178 -14.56 -2.21 -8.86
#